data_87f6c4bde20ad8456eebb9e89e881498
#
_entry.id   87f6c4bde20ad8456eebb9e89e881498
#
_cell.length_a   1.000
_cell.length_b   1.000
_cell.length_c   1.000
_cell.angle_alpha   90.00
_cell.angle_beta   90.00
_cell.angle_gamma   90.00
#
_symmetry.space_group_name_H-M   'P 1'
#
loop_
_entity.id
_entity.type
_entity.pdbx_description
1 polymer ?
#
loop_
_entity_poly.entity_id
_entity_poly.type
_entity_poly.pdbx_seq_one_letter_code
_entity_poly.pdbx_strand_id
1 'polypeptide(L)' 'MGGLGEPCKSLLEAFYIQRKNMSEIAGSFGYTNPDNAKNQKYKCLIRLRKLFFSEYKINTV' A
#
# COMPACT_ATOMS: atom_id res chain seq x y z
N MET A 1 -3.23 -16.38 5.01
CA MET A 1 -3.02 -15.93 5.06
C MET A 1 -2.90 -14.74 5.39
N GLY A 2 -2.96 -14.08 5.93
CA GLY A 2 -2.80 -12.82 6.54
C GLY A 2 -2.01 -11.82 5.76
N GLY A 3 -2.04 -11.89 4.54
CA GLY A 3 -1.29 -10.94 3.76
C GLY A 3 -2.00 -9.62 3.63
N LEU A 4 -1.35 -8.72 2.92
CA LEU A 4 -1.94 -7.45 2.58
C LEU A 4 -2.94 -7.68 1.48
N GLY A 5 -4.16 -7.43 1.74
CA GLY A 5 -5.21 -7.68 0.75
C GLY A 5 -5.23 -6.67 -0.37
N GLU A 6 -6.13 -6.91 -1.31
CA GLU A 6 -6.37 -5.95 -2.36
C GLU A 6 -7.32 -4.89 -1.84
N PRO A 7 -7.23 -3.66 -2.32
CA PRO A 7 -6.36 -3.23 -3.42
C PRO A 7 -4.96 -2.80 -2.97
N CYS A 8 -4.66 -2.94 -1.70
CA CYS A 8 -3.38 -2.46 -1.20
C CYS A 8 -2.20 -3.12 -1.88
N LYS A 9 -2.29 -4.42 -2.10
CA LYS A 9 -1.20 -5.13 -2.74
C LYS A 9 -0.91 -4.55 -4.13
N SER A 10 -1.95 -4.43 -4.94
CA SER A 10 -1.78 -3.89 -6.28
C SER A 10 -1.32 -2.45 -6.26
N LEU A 11 -1.86 -1.68 -5.33
CA LEU A 11 -1.50 -0.28 -5.22
C LEU A 11 -0.02 -0.11 -4.92
N LEU A 12 0.47 -0.84 -3.93
CA LEU A 12 1.86 -0.74 -3.56
C LEU A 12 2.79 -1.27 -4.65
N GLU A 13 2.36 -2.29 -5.36
CA GLU A 13 3.13 -2.77 -6.49
C GLU A 13 3.24 -1.70 -7.56
N ALA A 14 2.17 -0.99 -7.82
CA ALA A 14 2.21 0.06 -8.82
C ALA A 14 3.19 1.16 -8.44
N PHE A 15 3.25 1.49 -7.15
CA PHE A 15 4.19 2.51 -6.71
C PHE A 15 5.63 2.04 -6.74
N TYR A 16 5.90 0.85 -6.23
CA TYR A 16 7.27 0.44 -5.97
C TYR A 16 7.87 -0.45 -7.03
N ILE A 17 7.06 -1.22 -7.70
CA ILE A 17 7.56 -2.12 -8.72
C ILE A 17 7.41 -1.50 -10.10
N GLN A 18 6.23 -0.99 -10.40
CA GLN A 18 5.97 -0.38 -11.70
C GLN A 18 6.37 1.09 -11.73
N ARG A 19 6.58 1.68 -10.57
CA ARG A 19 7.05 3.06 -10.44
C ARG A 19 6.14 4.07 -11.12
N LYS A 20 4.87 3.84 -11.02
CA LYS A 20 3.91 4.79 -11.55
C LYS A 20 3.78 5.99 -10.63
N ASN A 21 3.50 7.15 -11.20
CA ASN A 21 3.30 8.33 -10.37
C ASN A 21 1.86 8.38 -9.85
N MET A 22 1.61 9.35 -8.97
CA MET A 22 0.31 9.45 -8.32
C MET A 22 -0.82 9.63 -9.31
N SER A 23 -0.62 10.44 -10.34
CA SER A 23 -1.65 10.68 -11.32
C SER A 23 -2.00 9.43 -12.10
N GLU A 24 -1.00 8.67 -12.47
CA GLU A 24 -1.22 7.43 -13.19
C GLU A 24 -1.96 6.42 -12.33
N ILE A 25 -1.58 6.32 -11.09
CA ILE A 25 -2.21 5.38 -10.19
C ILE A 25 -3.65 5.79 -9.91
N ALA A 26 -3.88 7.07 -9.71
CA ALA A 26 -5.24 7.55 -9.50
C ALA A 26 -6.13 7.18 -10.67
N GLY A 27 -5.63 7.36 -11.88
CA GLY A 27 -6.39 6.99 -13.06
C GLY A 27 -6.62 5.50 -13.17
N SER A 28 -5.58 4.71 -12.90
CA SER A 28 -5.68 3.26 -13.03
C SER A 28 -6.62 2.65 -12.00
N PHE A 29 -6.64 3.21 -10.80
CA PHE A 29 -7.43 2.63 -9.73
C PHE A 29 -8.77 3.33 -9.53
N GLY A 30 -9.08 4.31 -10.36
CA GLY A 30 -10.37 4.96 -10.27
C GLY A 30 -10.50 5.97 -9.16
N TYR A 31 -9.41 6.50 -8.67
CA TYR A 31 -9.47 7.52 -7.65
C TYR A 31 -9.80 8.86 -8.28
N THR A 32 -10.46 9.71 -7.50
CA THR A 32 -10.93 10.99 -8.01
C THR A 32 -9.77 11.93 -8.33
N ASN A 33 -8.74 11.88 -7.51
CA ASN A 33 -7.59 12.75 -7.72
C ASN A 33 -6.35 12.08 -7.14
N PRO A 34 -5.17 12.64 -7.44
CA PRO A 34 -3.92 12.05 -6.95
C PRO A 34 -3.79 12.03 -5.42
N ASP A 35 -4.43 12.96 -4.74
CA ASP A 35 -4.36 12.97 -3.28
C ASP A 35 -5.03 11.73 -2.70
N ASN A 36 -6.10 11.28 -3.30
CA ASN A 36 -6.76 10.07 -2.83
C ASN A 36 -5.84 8.86 -2.97
N ALA A 37 -5.12 8.79 -4.07
CA ALA A 37 -4.17 7.69 -4.26
C ALA A 37 -3.07 7.76 -3.20
N LYS A 38 -2.59 8.95 -2.90
CA LYS A 38 -1.56 9.13 -1.90
C LYS A 38 -2.05 8.71 -0.53
N ASN A 39 -3.28 9.09 -0.18
CA ASN A 39 -3.84 8.71 1.10
C ASN A 39 -3.99 7.20 1.22
N GLN A 40 -4.43 6.55 0.15
CA GLN A 40 -4.56 5.11 0.16
C GLN A 40 -3.20 4.44 0.29
N LYS A 41 -2.19 4.99 -0.36
CA LYS A 41 -0.85 4.47 -0.23
C LYS A 41 -0.40 4.48 1.23
N TYR A 42 -0.63 5.59 1.91
CA TYR A 42 -0.23 5.69 3.31
C TYR A 42 -0.98 4.70 4.19
N LYS A 43 -2.26 4.55 3.95
CA LYS A 43 -3.03 3.58 4.72
C LYS A 43 -2.52 2.17 4.48
N CYS A 44 -2.18 1.86 3.25
CA CYS A 44 -1.66 0.55 2.93
C CYS A 44 -0.28 0.33 3.54
N LEU A 45 0.54 1.35 3.58
CA LEU A 45 1.85 1.24 4.21
C LEU A 45 1.72 1.01 5.71
N ILE A 46 0.77 1.67 6.34
CA ILE A 46 0.55 1.46 7.76
C ILE A 46 0.14 0.01 8.01
N ARG A 47 -0.73 -0.52 7.17
CA ARG A 47 -1.12 -1.90 7.28
C ARG A 47 0.06 -2.84 7.13
N LEU A 48 0.89 -2.56 6.14
CA LEU A 48 2.06 -3.39 5.90
C LEU A 48 3.00 -3.36 7.10
N ARG A 49 3.18 -2.19 7.68
CA ARG A 49 4.03 -2.09 8.87
C ARG A 49 3.48 -2.89 10.03
N LYS A 50 2.17 -2.87 10.20
CA LYS A 50 1.56 -3.65 11.26
C LYS A 50 1.79 -5.14 11.07
N LEU A 51 1.70 -5.60 9.84
CA LEU A 51 1.95 -6.99 9.55
C LEU A 51 3.40 -7.36 9.87
N PHE A 52 4.32 -6.49 9.49
CA PHE A 52 5.72 -6.70 9.80
C PHE A 52 5.96 -6.77 11.29
N PHE A 53 5.43 -5.81 12.00
CA PHE A 53 5.64 -5.76 13.44
C PHE A 53 5.02 -6.95 14.14
N SER A 54 3.92 -7.43 13.63
CA SER A 54 3.31 -8.62 14.22
C SER A 54 4.23 -9.80 14.15
N GLU A 55 4.92 -9.94 13.04
CA GLU A 55 5.81 -11.07 12.85
C GLU A 55 7.11 -10.90 13.60
N TYR A 56 7.66 -9.71 13.57
CA TYR A 56 8.94 -9.46 14.22
C TYR A 56 8.81 -9.24 15.70
N LYS A 57 7.66 -8.92 16.14
CA LYS A 57 7.47 -8.65 17.55
C LYS A 57 7.92 -9.82 18.41
N ILE A 58 7.74 -11.00 17.93
CA ILE A 58 8.13 -12.19 18.66
C ILE A 58 9.62 -12.20 18.88
N ASN A 59 10.35 -11.70 17.94
CA ASN A 59 11.82 -11.76 18.00
C ASN A 59 12.43 -10.63 18.79
N THR A 60 11.73 -9.55 18.93
CA THR A 60 12.32 -8.37 19.54
C THR A 60 12.14 -8.31 21.04
N VAL A 61 11.44 -9.19 21.57
CA VAL A 61 11.20 -9.14 23.00
C VAL A 61 12.42 -9.38 23.86
#